data_bdef33b5be855324b534c8c69ecac132
#
_entry.id   bdef33b5be855324b534c8c69ecac132
#
_cell.length_a   1.000
_cell.length_b   1.000
_cell.length_c   1.000
_cell.angle_alpha   90.00
_cell.angle_beta   90.00
_cell.angle_gamma   90.00
#
_symmetry.space_group_name_H-M   'P 1'
#
loop_
_entity.id
_entity.type
_entity.pdbx_description
1 polymer ?
#
loop_
_entity_poly.entity_id
_entity_poly.type
_entity_poly.pdbx_seq_one_letter_code
_entity_poly.pdbx_strand_id
1 'polypeptide(L)'
;MSVTLENLESALAGESMAHIKYRYFAKIAREEGFEDVAKHFEHTADQEIKHAWGHLELLIGKPSTKECLEKAIEGETYEYMQMYPKFETAAALEQNPLARTEFSEQIAESKEHAEQFKEVLAKAEKRFNALKKVEERHANSYKQVLGSL
;
A
#
# COMPACT_ATOMS: atom_id res chain seq x y z
N MET A 1 17.57 5.95 -13.37
CA MET A 1 17.04 6.50 -12.10
C MET A 1 18.18 7.19 -11.39
N SER A 2 17.97 8.22 -10.56
CA SER A 2 19.09 8.81 -9.81
C SER A 2 19.48 7.89 -8.64
N VAL A 3 20.75 7.90 -8.24
CA VAL A 3 21.25 7.09 -7.10
C VAL A 3 20.45 7.40 -5.81
N THR A 4 20.02 8.65 -5.63
CA THR A 4 19.19 9.04 -4.48
C THR A 4 17.82 8.33 -4.48
N LEU A 5 17.16 8.23 -5.63
CA LEU A 5 15.88 7.53 -5.73
C LEU A 5 16.03 6.03 -5.49
N GLU A 6 17.07 5.41 -6.02
CA GLU A 6 17.40 3.99 -5.77
C GLU A 6 17.68 3.75 -4.27
N ASN A 7 18.39 4.66 -3.61
CA ASN A 7 18.64 4.58 -2.17
C ASN A 7 17.35 4.73 -1.35
N LEU A 8 16.45 5.63 -1.74
CA LEU A 8 15.15 5.79 -1.08
C LEU A 8 14.26 4.55 -1.24
N GLU A 9 14.24 3.93 -2.42
CA GLU A 9 13.52 2.66 -2.65
C GLU A 9 14.09 1.53 -1.78
N SER A 10 15.42 1.41 -1.73
CA SER A 10 16.10 0.43 -0.89
C SER A 10 15.84 0.65 0.61
N ALA A 11 15.85 1.91 1.06
CA ALA A 11 15.55 2.26 2.44
C ALA A 11 14.08 1.95 2.77
N LEU A 12 13.14 2.36 1.92
CA LEU A 12 11.71 2.02 2.07
C LEU A 12 11.51 0.51 2.20
N ALA A 13 12.13 -0.29 1.33
CA ALA A 13 12.02 -1.74 1.38
C ALA A 13 12.63 -2.30 2.67
N GLY A 14 13.79 -1.81 3.10
CA GLY A 14 14.47 -2.22 4.33
C GLY A 14 13.64 -1.96 5.58
N GLU A 15 13.17 -0.74 5.76
CA GLU A 15 12.37 -0.32 6.92
C GLU A 15 11.00 -1.02 6.97
N SER A 16 10.35 -1.19 5.81
CA SER A 16 9.09 -1.93 5.73
C SER A 16 9.27 -3.39 6.14
N MET A 17 10.36 -4.02 5.68
CA MET A 17 10.71 -5.40 6.06
C MET A 17 11.08 -5.49 7.54
N ALA A 18 11.82 -4.53 8.09
CA ALA A 18 12.18 -4.47 9.51
C ALA A 18 10.93 -4.38 10.37
N HIS A 19 9.96 -3.51 10.02
CA HIS A 19 8.68 -3.40 10.71
C HIS A 19 7.97 -4.76 10.83
N ILE A 20 7.82 -5.48 9.72
CA ILE A 20 7.15 -6.79 9.71
C ILE A 20 7.93 -7.84 10.51
N LYS A 21 9.26 -7.89 10.33
CA LYS A 21 10.12 -8.83 11.08
C LYS A 21 10.04 -8.61 12.60
N TYR A 22 10.10 -7.35 13.04
CA TYR A 22 10.05 -7.05 14.47
C TYR A 22 8.68 -7.35 15.07
N ARG A 23 7.58 -7.14 14.35
CA ARG A 23 6.25 -7.61 14.76
C ARG A 23 6.21 -9.13 14.93
N TYR A 24 6.80 -9.86 14.01
CA TYR A 24 6.88 -11.31 14.09
C TYR A 24 7.79 -11.77 15.23
N PHE A 25 8.95 -11.13 15.45
CA PHE A 25 9.84 -11.42 16.56
C PHE A 25 9.20 -11.13 17.92
N ALA A 26 8.40 -10.07 18.02
CA ALA A 26 7.60 -9.77 19.21
C ALA A 26 6.61 -10.91 19.53
N LYS A 27 5.95 -11.45 18.50
CA LYS A 27 5.05 -12.61 18.66
C LYS A 27 5.81 -13.81 19.23
N ILE A 28 6.97 -14.16 18.66
CA ILE A 28 7.81 -15.28 19.14
C ILE A 28 8.24 -15.04 20.58
N ALA A 29 8.78 -13.87 20.90
CA ALA A 29 9.24 -13.54 22.25
C ALA A 29 8.10 -13.67 23.28
N ARG A 30 6.89 -13.26 22.92
CA ARG A 30 5.71 -13.39 23.77
C ARG A 30 5.30 -14.85 23.99
N GLU A 31 5.33 -15.67 22.95
CA GLU A 31 5.05 -17.11 23.03
C GLU A 31 6.08 -17.83 23.92
N GLU A 32 7.32 -17.35 23.96
CA GLU A 32 8.39 -17.85 24.83
C GLU A 32 8.38 -17.26 26.26
N GLY A 33 7.46 -16.32 26.54
CA GLY A 33 7.31 -15.69 27.87
C GLY A 33 8.20 -14.47 28.12
N PHE A 34 8.87 -13.92 27.10
CA PHE A 34 9.73 -12.73 27.20
C PHE A 34 8.97 -11.45 26.84
N GLU A 35 8.00 -11.06 27.67
CA GLU A 35 7.11 -9.93 27.40
C GLU A 35 7.84 -8.59 27.22
N ASP A 36 8.89 -8.34 27.99
CA ASP A 36 9.67 -7.09 27.87
C ASP A 36 10.44 -7.01 26.55
N VAL A 37 10.93 -8.14 26.07
CA VAL A 37 11.57 -8.25 24.74
C VAL A 37 10.54 -8.05 23.64
N ALA A 38 9.36 -8.64 23.77
CA ALA A 38 8.26 -8.46 22.82
C ALA A 38 7.88 -6.99 22.69
N LYS A 39 7.69 -6.28 23.81
CA LYS A 39 7.38 -4.83 23.82
C LYS A 39 8.49 -3.99 23.19
N HIS A 40 9.76 -4.38 23.38
CA HIS A 40 10.87 -3.67 22.75
C HIS A 40 10.83 -3.81 21.22
N PHE A 41 10.59 -5.02 20.70
CA PHE A 41 10.40 -5.25 19.28
C PHE A 41 9.21 -4.48 18.73
N GLU A 42 8.07 -4.47 19.41
CA GLU A 42 6.88 -3.71 18.98
C GLU A 42 7.16 -2.21 18.91
N HIS A 43 7.82 -1.66 19.94
CA HIS A 43 8.20 -0.25 19.96
C HIS A 43 9.13 0.12 18.80
N THR A 44 10.13 -0.70 18.51
CA THR A 44 11.04 -0.48 17.38
C THR A 44 10.29 -0.60 16.05
N ALA A 45 9.44 -1.61 15.90
CA ALA A 45 8.59 -1.75 14.71
C ALA A 45 7.75 -0.50 14.41
N ASP A 46 7.23 0.17 15.46
CA ASP A 46 6.47 1.42 15.35
C ASP A 46 7.33 2.63 14.94
N GLN A 47 8.64 2.55 15.12
CA GLN A 47 9.58 3.54 14.60
C GLN A 47 9.90 3.28 13.13
N GLU A 48 10.16 2.02 12.76
CA GLU A 48 10.52 1.66 11.38
C GLU A 48 9.42 1.98 10.37
N ILE A 49 8.15 1.77 10.73
CA ILE A 49 7.05 2.13 9.83
C ILE A 49 6.96 3.65 9.58
N LYS A 50 7.36 4.48 10.55
CA LYS A 50 7.42 5.95 10.37
C LYS A 50 8.56 6.36 9.45
N HIS A 51 9.72 5.69 9.56
CA HIS A 51 10.83 5.89 8.65
C HIS A 51 10.44 5.50 7.22
N ALA A 52 9.80 4.33 7.03
CA ALA A 52 9.30 3.87 5.75
C ALA A 52 8.31 4.89 5.12
N TRP A 53 7.39 5.46 5.89
CA TRP A 53 6.49 6.52 5.40
C TRP A 53 7.23 7.76 4.95
N GLY A 54 8.26 8.20 5.68
CA GLY A 54 9.09 9.33 5.26
C GLY A 54 9.80 9.09 3.93
N HIS A 55 10.34 7.88 3.71
CA HIS A 55 10.94 7.51 2.43
C HIS A 55 9.90 7.42 1.31
N LEU A 56 8.74 6.85 1.59
CA LEU A 56 7.66 6.75 0.62
C LEU A 56 7.17 8.14 0.18
N GLU A 57 6.97 9.07 1.12
CA GLU A 57 6.56 10.44 0.80
C GLU A 57 7.55 11.16 -0.11
N LEU A 58 8.86 10.94 0.08
CA LEU A 58 9.90 11.48 -0.79
C LEU A 58 9.89 10.85 -2.20
N LEU A 59 9.48 9.59 -2.31
CA LEU A 59 9.43 8.86 -3.59
C LEU A 59 8.20 9.22 -4.43
N ILE A 60 7.02 9.27 -3.81
CA ILE A 60 5.75 9.42 -4.55
C ILE A 60 5.08 10.78 -4.35
N GLY A 61 5.59 11.62 -3.44
CA GLY A 61 4.98 12.88 -3.07
C GLY A 61 3.63 12.69 -2.37
N LYS A 62 2.68 13.56 -2.68
CA LYS A 62 1.34 13.54 -2.08
C LYS A 62 0.27 13.28 -3.17
N PRO A 63 0.08 12.03 -3.58
CA PRO A 63 -0.94 11.70 -4.57
C PRO A 63 -2.35 11.94 -4.02
N SER A 64 -3.30 12.19 -4.91
CA SER A 64 -4.72 12.26 -4.57
C SER A 64 -5.26 10.87 -4.19
N THR A 65 -6.39 10.84 -3.48
CA THR A 65 -7.08 9.58 -3.15
C THR A 65 -7.41 8.75 -4.41
N LYS A 66 -7.75 9.41 -5.52
CA LYS A 66 -7.99 8.72 -6.79
C LYS A 66 -6.73 8.03 -7.30
N GLU A 67 -5.61 8.74 -7.35
CA GLU A 67 -4.32 8.18 -7.77
C GLU A 67 -3.85 7.04 -6.85
N CYS A 68 -4.11 7.15 -5.53
CA CYS A 68 -3.82 6.06 -4.60
C CYS A 68 -4.63 4.79 -4.94
N LEU A 69 -5.93 4.93 -5.23
CA LEU A 69 -6.78 3.80 -5.61
C LEU A 69 -6.35 3.18 -6.95
N GLU A 70 -6.03 4.02 -7.94
CA GLU A 70 -5.53 3.56 -9.24
C GLU A 70 -4.21 2.78 -9.10
N LYS A 71 -3.28 3.26 -8.28
CA LYS A 71 -2.01 2.57 -7.98
C LYS A 71 -2.23 1.26 -7.22
N ALA A 72 -3.17 1.21 -6.29
CA ALA A 72 -3.51 -0.04 -5.59
C ALA A 72 -4.07 -1.08 -6.56
N ILE A 73 -5.00 -0.69 -7.46
CA ILE A 73 -5.54 -1.58 -8.49
C ILE A 73 -4.43 -2.10 -9.42
N GLU A 74 -3.50 -1.23 -9.82
CA GLU A 74 -2.35 -1.60 -10.66
C GLU A 74 -1.45 -2.61 -9.95
N GLY A 75 -1.10 -2.37 -8.67
CA GLY A 75 -0.27 -3.24 -7.86
C GLY A 75 -0.88 -4.62 -7.69
N GLU A 76 -2.11 -4.70 -7.20
CA GLU A 76 -2.82 -5.97 -7.01
C GLU A 76 -3.01 -6.74 -8.33
N THR A 77 -3.27 -6.01 -9.44
CA THR A 77 -3.38 -6.62 -10.77
C THR A 77 -2.05 -7.23 -11.22
N TYR A 78 -0.94 -6.54 -11.02
CA TYR A 78 0.39 -7.08 -11.30
C TYR A 78 0.70 -8.32 -10.45
N GLU A 79 0.34 -8.30 -9.17
CA GLU A 79 0.57 -9.41 -8.26
C GLU A 79 -0.14 -10.68 -8.71
N TYR A 80 -1.46 -10.64 -8.97
CA TYR A 80 -2.18 -11.85 -9.34
C TYR A 80 -1.99 -12.28 -10.80
N MET A 81 -1.64 -11.36 -11.70
CA MET A 81 -1.44 -11.71 -13.12
C MET A 81 -0.02 -12.11 -13.48
N GLN A 82 0.98 -11.59 -12.77
CA GLN A 82 2.38 -11.73 -13.18
C GLN A 82 3.29 -12.22 -12.06
N MET A 83 3.27 -11.58 -10.91
CA MET A 83 4.25 -11.83 -9.85
C MET A 83 4.03 -13.19 -9.20
N TYR A 84 2.90 -13.42 -8.55
CA TYR A 84 2.61 -14.67 -7.86
C TYR A 84 2.50 -15.89 -8.77
N PRO A 85 1.95 -15.84 -10.00
CA PRO A 85 2.01 -16.98 -10.92
C PRO A 85 3.44 -17.43 -11.27
N LYS A 86 4.38 -16.49 -11.38
CA LYS A 86 5.81 -16.83 -11.59
C LYS A 86 6.40 -17.49 -10.34
N PHE A 87 6.06 -16.97 -9.15
CA PHE A 87 6.54 -17.52 -7.89
C PHE A 87 5.96 -18.91 -7.62
N GLU A 88 4.67 -19.13 -7.87
CA GLU A 88 4.03 -20.44 -7.77
C GLU A 88 4.70 -21.46 -8.70
N THR A 89 4.98 -21.07 -9.94
CA THR A 89 5.69 -21.92 -10.91
C THR A 89 7.08 -22.28 -10.43
N ALA A 90 7.85 -21.31 -9.90
CA ALA A 90 9.17 -21.55 -9.34
C ALA A 90 9.12 -22.50 -8.14
N ALA A 91 8.19 -22.28 -7.20
CA ALA A 91 8.00 -23.14 -6.05
C ALA A 91 7.64 -24.60 -6.44
N ALA A 92 6.85 -24.77 -7.50
CA ALA A 92 6.53 -26.09 -8.03
C ALA A 92 7.78 -26.79 -8.60
N LEU A 93 8.61 -26.07 -9.36
CA LEU A 93 9.87 -26.61 -9.90
C LEU A 93 10.87 -26.96 -8.80
N GLU A 94 10.92 -26.18 -7.74
CA GLU A 94 11.78 -26.41 -6.57
C GLU A 94 11.22 -27.46 -5.59
N GLN A 95 10.06 -28.05 -5.88
CA GLN A 95 9.36 -29.02 -5.02
C GLN A 95 9.07 -28.48 -3.61
N ASN A 96 8.74 -27.20 -3.50
CA ASN A 96 8.35 -26.55 -2.25
C ASN A 96 6.81 -26.39 -2.18
N PRO A 97 6.07 -27.39 -1.67
CA PRO A 97 4.61 -27.38 -1.68
C PRO A 97 4.00 -26.29 -0.76
N LEU A 98 4.69 -25.94 0.33
CA LEU A 98 4.21 -24.90 1.25
C LEU A 98 4.25 -23.53 0.61
N ALA A 99 5.38 -23.16 0.00
CA ALA A 99 5.48 -21.89 -0.73
C ALA A 99 4.54 -21.85 -1.92
N ARG A 100 4.35 -22.98 -2.64
CA ARG A 100 3.40 -23.06 -3.75
C ARG A 100 1.97 -22.78 -3.29
N THR A 101 1.53 -23.38 -2.18
CA THR A 101 0.19 -23.15 -1.62
C THR A 101 0.02 -21.69 -1.25
N GLU A 102 0.97 -21.11 -0.52
CA GLU A 102 0.98 -19.69 -0.15
C GLU A 102 0.82 -18.78 -1.38
N PHE A 103 1.61 -18.99 -2.43
CA PHE A 103 1.52 -18.15 -3.63
C PHE A 103 0.20 -18.35 -4.40
N SER A 104 -0.36 -19.56 -4.39
CA SER A 104 -1.67 -19.84 -5.00
C SER A 104 -2.80 -19.12 -4.26
N GLU A 105 -2.76 -19.07 -2.93
CA GLU A 105 -3.70 -18.31 -2.09
C GLU A 105 -3.58 -16.81 -2.37
N GLN A 106 -2.35 -16.27 -2.43
CA GLN A 106 -2.10 -14.87 -2.73
C GLN A 106 -2.61 -14.45 -4.13
N ILE A 107 -2.55 -15.32 -5.14
CA ILE A 107 -3.17 -15.05 -6.46
C ILE A 107 -4.66 -14.78 -6.31
N ALA A 108 -5.37 -15.59 -5.53
CA ALA A 108 -6.80 -15.43 -5.33
C ALA A 108 -7.13 -14.16 -4.52
N GLU A 109 -6.38 -13.90 -3.46
CA GLU A 109 -6.57 -12.73 -2.60
C GLU A 109 -6.27 -11.42 -3.33
N SER A 110 -5.13 -11.29 -4.03
CA SER A 110 -4.80 -10.09 -4.80
C SER A 110 -5.80 -9.82 -5.92
N LYS A 111 -6.38 -10.85 -6.52
CA LYS A 111 -7.47 -10.67 -7.47
C LYS A 111 -8.72 -10.08 -6.81
N GLU A 112 -9.10 -10.58 -5.63
CA GLU A 112 -10.23 -10.04 -4.87
C GLU A 112 -9.97 -8.59 -4.44
N HIS A 113 -8.77 -8.28 -3.95
CA HIS A 113 -8.37 -6.92 -3.58
C HIS A 113 -8.48 -5.96 -4.77
N ALA A 114 -7.98 -6.35 -5.95
CA ALA A 114 -8.11 -5.54 -7.16
C ALA A 114 -9.57 -5.20 -7.49
N GLU A 115 -10.48 -6.18 -7.41
CA GLU A 115 -11.91 -5.96 -7.64
C GLU A 115 -12.54 -5.05 -6.57
N GLN A 116 -12.20 -5.26 -5.29
CA GLN A 116 -12.66 -4.40 -4.19
C GLN A 116 -12.20 -2.95 -4.39
N PHE A 117 -10.93 -2.71 -4.75
CA PHE A 117 -10.44 -1.36 -5.03
C PHE A 117 -11.13 -0.71 -6.24
N LYS A 118 -11.44 -1.46 -7.30
CA LYS A 118 -12.23 -0.96 -8.44
C LYS A 118 -13.63 -0.52 -8.02
N GLU A 119 -14.30 -1.29 -7.17
CA GLU A 119 -15.62 -0.92 -6.62
C GLU A 119 -15.54 0.35 -5.76
N VAL A 120 -14.52 0.45 -4.90
CA VAL A 120 -14.29 1.64 -4.06
C VAL A 120 -14.03 2.86 -4.95
N LEU A 121 -13.21 2.73 -5.99
CA LEU A 121 -12.94 3.81 -6.94
C LEU A 121 -14.22 4.27 -7.63
N ALA A 122 -15.05 3.35 -8.13
CA ALA A 122 -16.30 3.69 -8.79
C ALA A 122 -17.29 4.43 -7.86
N LYS A 123 -17.33 4.05 -6.57
CA LYS A 123 -18.11 4.75 -5.55
C LYS A 123 -17.53 6.14 -5.23
N ALA A 124 -16.21 6.24 -5.13
CA ALA A 124 -15.51 7.50 -4.85
C ALA A 124 -15.65 8.51 -5.99
N GLU A 125 -15.58 8.06 -7.25
CA GLU A 125 -15.75 8.94 -8.42
C GLU A 125 -17.11 9.65 -8.45
N LYS A 126 -18.17 8.99 -8.02
CA LYS A 126 -19.49 9.64 -7.87
C LYS A 126 -19.44 10.79 -6.86
N ARG A 127 -18.70 10.62 -5.77
CA ARG A 127 -18.53 11.67 -4.74
C ARG A 127 -17.62 12.80 -5.25
N PHE A 128 -16.52 12.49 -5.92
CA PHE A 128 -15.62 13.49 -6.51
C PHE A 128 -16.35 14.36 -7.54
N ASN A 129 -17.16 13.74 -8.41
CA ASN A 129 -17.97 14.46 -9.40
C ASN A 129 -19.05 15.33 -8.75
N ALA A 130 -19.66 14.88 -7.65
CA ALA A 130 -20.62 15.68 -6.91
C ALA A 130 -19.97 16.92 -6.25
N LEU A 131 -18.79 16.73 -5.61
CA LEU A 131 -18.02 17.83 -5.00
C LEU A 131 -17.58 18.85 -6.05
N LYS A 132 -17.06 18.41 -7.19
CA LYS A 132 -16.67 19.29 -8.30
C LYS A 132 -17.83 20.17 -8.76
N LYS A 133 -19.02 19.60 -8.92
CA LYS A 133 -20.23 20.38 -9.29
C LYS A 133 -20.64 21.41 -8.24
N VAL A 134 -20.42 21.14 -6.97
CA VAL A 134 -20.67 22.09 -5.87
C VAL A 134 -19.65 23.23 -5.93
N GLU A 135 -18.37 22.93 -6.10
CA GLU A 135 -17.31 23.93 -6.22
C GLU A 135 -17.50 24.84 -7.44
N GLU A 136 -17.89 24.27 -8.59
CA GLU A 136 -18.21 25.03 -9.80
C GLU A 136 -19.37 25.99 -9.58
N ARG A 137 -20.44 25.57 -8.86
CA ARG A 137 -21.56 26.44 -8.49
C ARG A 137 -21.13 27.58 -7.59
N HIS A 138 -20.31 27.29 -6.57
CA HIS A 138 -19.76 28.32 -5.69
C HIS A 138 -18.90 29.31 -6.45
N ALA A 139 -17.98 28.86 -7.30
CA ALA A 139 -17.13 29.70 -8.12
C ALA A 139 -17.95 30.62 -9.06
N ASN A 140 -19.01 30.07 -9.67
CA ASN A 140 -19.90 30.86 -10.54
C ASN A 140 -20.73 31.90 -9.74
N SER A 141 -21.19 31.55 -8.54
CA SER A 141 -21.87 32.48 -7.64
C SER A 141 -20.97 33.64 -7.25
N TYR A 142 -19.70 33.37 -6.88
CA TYR A 142 -18.75 34.45 -6.58
C TYR A 142 -18.43 35.34 -7.79
N LYS A 143 -18.32 34.77 -9.00
CA LYS A 143 -18.13 35.57 -10.23
C LYS A 143 -19.33 36.48 -10.52
N GLN A 144 -20.56 36.01 -10.29
CA GLN A 144 -21.76 36.82 -10.46
C GLN A 144 -21.80 38.00 -9.48
N VAL A 145 -21.47 37.77 -8.21
CA VAL A 145 -21.41 38.84 -7.21
C VAL A 145 -20.34 39.86 -7.56
N LEU A 146 -19.14 39.43 -7.95
CA LEU A 146 -18.07 40.32 -8.37
C LEU A 146 -18.39 41.12 -9.64
N GLY A 147 -19.15 40.54 -10.58
CA GLY A 147 -19.58 41.23 -11.81
C GLY A 147 -20.75 42.21 -11.63
N SER A 148 -21.37 42.23 -10.43
CA SER A 148 -22.46 43.17 -10.07
C SER A 148 -21.98 44.33 -9.22
N LEU A 149 -20.71 44.41 -8.88
CA LEU A 149 -20.05 45.55 -8.20
C LEU A 149 -19.39 46.46 -9.21
#